data_042e7b66174be4920a3a8573fc24c46f
#
_entry.id   042e7b66174be4920a3a8573fc24c46f
#
_cell.length_a   1.000
_cell.length_b   1.000
_cell.length_c   1.000
_cell.angle_alpha   90.00
_cell.angle_beta   90.00
_cell.angle_gamma   90.00
#
_symmetry.space_group_name_H-M   'P 1'
#
loop_
_entity.id
_entity.type
_entity.pdbx_description
1 polymer ?
#
loop_
_entity_poly.entity_id
_entity_poly.type
_entity_poly.pdbx_seq_one_letter_code
_entity_poly.pdbx_strand_id
1 'polypeptide(L)'
;MDNEKLKQFLPAILVFVIAIISIFWFAPKVMSGFHDYTQLKSQVDNNTMQLQEKKKSLETQKRKAEAESQKEQVVREEAKAFYKPIESGLDNEAVIAGEFAEILQLIRANQIKVRSIKYDYNPGDDKFVQGDSSKYNVARLNMEMIGNYTNYDNFLRELYKHEHFLDIQSVEIVPYRKDKRILLINFKLKLYSKK
;
A
#
# COMPACT_ATOMS: atom_id res chain seq x y z
N MET A 1 20.66 56.75 71.45
CA MET A 1 20.80 56.66 69.97
C MET A 1 20.07 57.81 69.37
N ASP A 2 20.84 58.81 68.82
CA ASP A 2 20.34 60.12 68.46
C ASP A 2 19.28 60.05 67.37
N ASN A 3 18.08 60.56 67.68
CA ASN A 3 16.94 60.60 66.73
C ASN A 3 17.24 61.35 65.44
N GLU A 4 18.27 62.16 65.38
CA GLU A 4 18.74 62.87 64.16
C GLU A 4 19.42 61.96 63.17
N LYS A 5 20.23 61.02 63.67
CA LYS A 5 20.90 60.05 62.80
C LYS A 5 19.89 59.09 62.19
N LEU A 6 18.89 58.71 62.92
CA LEU A 6 17.80 57.83 62.45
C LEU A 6 17.05 58.43 61.27
N LYS A 7 16.82 59.77 61.30
CA LYS A 7 16.12 60.50 60.25
C LYS A 7 16.94 60.57 58.93
N GLN A 8 18.26 60.64 59.06
CA GLN A 8 19.12 60.60 57.84
C GLN A 8 19.15 59.25 57.16
N PHE A 9 19.02 58.16 57.91
CA PHE A 9 19.01 56.78 57.30
C PHE A 9 17.62 56.30 56.88
N LEU A 10 16.54 57.02 57.27
CA LEU A 10 15.17 56.64 56.97
C LEU A 10 14.89 56.48 55.46
N PRO A 11 15.34 57.43 54.57
CA PRO A 11 15.15 57.28 53.12
C PRO A 11 15.94 56.08 52.53
N ALA A 12 17.13 55.80 53.04
CA ALA A 12 17.89 54.65 52.57
C ALA A 12 17.26 53.31 53.00
N ILE A 13 16.72 53.23 54.21
CA ILE A 13 15.98 52.04 54.69
C ILE A 13 14.71 51.82 53.85
N LEU A 14 14.01 52.90 53.51
CA LEU A 14 12.77 52.82 52.74
C LEU A 14 13.04 52.35 51.33
N VAL A 15 14.12 52.81 50.65
CA VAL A 15 14.54 52.30 49.33
C VAL A 15 14.92 50.81 49.40
N PHE A 16 15.59 50.38 50.50
CA PHE A 16 16.00 48.98 50.66
C PHE A 16 14.79 48.07 50.88
N VAL A 17 13.80 48.48 51.63
CA VAL A 17 12.53 47.76 51.84
C VAL A 17 11.76 47.63 50.55
N ILE A 18 11.67 48.72 49.74
CA ILE A 18 11.01 48.71 48.43
C ILE A 18 11.72 47.72 47.46
N ALA A 19 13.05 47.72 47.49
CA ALA A 19 13.85 46.83 46.65
C ALA A 19 13.63 45.33 47.01
N ILE A 20 13.56 45.03 48.32
CA ILE A 20 13.27 43.65 48.78
C ILE A 20 11.85 43.23 48.39
N ILE A 21 10.86 44.10 48.56
CA ILE A 21 9.48 43.82 48.18
C ILE A 21 9.38 43.58 46.66
N SER A 22 10.10 44.39 45.84
CA SER A 22 10.13 44.25 44.41
C SER A 22 10.76 42.90 43.98
N ILE A 23 11.85 42.51 44.63
CA ILE A 23 12.49 41.22 44.36
C ILE A 23 11.53 40.06 44.69
N PHE A 24 10.87 40.12 45.82
CA PHE A 24 9.92 39.08 46.26
C PHE A 24 8.72 38.96 45.32
N TRP A 25 8.27 40.07 44.73
CA TRP A 25 7.11 40.04 43.84
C TRP A 25 7.44 39.68 42.41
N PHE A 26 8.64 40.01 41.90
CA PHE A 26 9.06 39.72 40.54
C PHE A 26 9.78 38.38 40.40
N ALA A 27 10.50 37.92 41.42
CA ALA A 27 11.25 36.65 41.37
C ALA A 27 10.37 35.43 41.00
N PRO A 28 9.19 35.22 41.56
CA PRO A 28 8.37 34.05 41.18
C PRO A 28 7.82 34.15 39.75
N LYS A 29 7.56 35.35 39.21
CA LYS A 29 7.12 35.55 37.82
C LYS A 29 8.24 35.26 36.82
N VAL A 30 9.44 35.67 37.12
CA VAL A 30 10.61 35.38 36.27
C VAL A 30 10.93 33.89 36.31
N MET A 31 10.83 33.25 37.47
CA MET A 31 11.11 31.83 37.64
C MET A 31 10.09 30.95 36.93
N SER A 32 8.80 31.33 36.94
CA SER A 32 7.75 30.64 36.15
C SER A 32 8.01 30.74 34.64
N GLY A 33 8.37 31.93 34.15
CA GLY A 33 8.70 32.14 32.74
C GLY A 33 9.92 31.31 32.27
N PHE A 34 10.92 31.15 33.13
CA PHE A 34 12.05 30.26 32.85
C PHE A 34 11.66 28.78 32.80
N HIS A 35 10.75 28.37 33.70
CA HIS A 35 10.27 26.99 33.73
C HIS A 35 9.45 26.68 32.45
N ASP A 36 8.56 27.58 32.06
CA ASP A 36 7.77 27.44 30.84
C ASP A 36 8.66 27.41 29.59
N TYR A 37 9.69 28.27 29.55
CA TYR A 37 10.65 28.27 28.44
C TYR A 37 11.43 26.95 28.33
N THR A 38 11.90 26.39 29.46
CA THR A 38 12.61 25.11 29.44
C THR A 38 11.71 23.92 29.07
N GLN A 39 10.45 23.93 29.52
CA GLN A 39 9.48 22.92 29.09
C GLN A 39 9.17 23.04 27.58
N LEU A 40 8.94 24.25 27.09
CA LEU A 40 8.66 24.46 25.67
C LEU A 40 9.84 24.04 24.81
N LYS A 41 11.06 24.36 25.21
CA LYS A 41 12.27 23.94 24.54
C LYS A 41 12.42 22.42 24.47
N SER A 42 12.17 21.73 25.60
CA SER A 42 12.22 20.26 25.65
C SER A 42 11.14 19.62 24.78
N GLN A 43 9.95 20.20 24.68
CA GLN A 43 8.89 19.74 23.78
C GLN A 43 9.27 19.94 22.31
N VAL A 44 9.86 21.08 21.95
CA VAL A 44 10.35 21.35 20.59
C VAL A 44 11.45 20.35 20.21
N ASP A 45 12.41 20.11 21.09
CA ASP A 45 13.50 19.16 20.85
C ASP A 45 12.97 17.72 20.67
N ASN A 46 12.04 17.29 21.53
CA ASN A 46 11.39 15.99 21.42
C ASN A 46 10.57 15.84 20.13
N ASN A 47 9.80 16.85 19.77
CA ASN A 47 9.04 16.85 18.53
C ASN A 47 9.93 16.82 17.30
N THR A 48 11.08 17.51 17.37
CA THR A 48 12.06 17.53 16.28
C THR A 48 12.72 16.15 16.11
N MET A 49 13.07 15.47 17.20
CA MET A 49 13.56 14.10 17.18
C MET A 49 12.53 13.13 16.59
N GLN A 50 11.28 13.20 17.04
CA GLN A 50 10.20 12.35 16.51
C GLN A 50 9.96 12.58 15.01
N LEU A 51 10.03 13.84 14.55
CA LEU A 51 9.93 14.18 13.14
C LEU A 51 11.10 13.61 12.33
N GLN A 52 12.32 13.65 12.86
CA GLN A 52 13.48 13.04 12.20
C GLN A 52 13.36 11.51 12.12
N GLU A 53 12.92 10.85 13.17
CA GLU A 53 12.69 9.41 13.19
C GLU A 53 11.59 9.00 12.19
N LYS A 54 10.48 9.73 12.17
CA LYS A 54 9.40 9.49 11.19
C LYS A 54 9.85 9.72 9.76
N LYS A 55 10.66 10.75 9.51
CA LYS A 55 11.25 10.97 8.18
C LYS A 55 12.16 9.82 7.75
N LYS A 56 13.06 9.37 8.63
CA LYS A 56 13.93 8.22 8.34
C LYS A 56 13.14 6.93 8.09
N SER A 57 12.09 6.67 8.88
CA SER A 57 11.24 5.50 8.67
C SER A 57 10.48 5.56 7.33
N LEU A 58 9.95 6.73 6.96
CA LEU A 58 9.30 6.96 5.67
C LEU A 58 10.26 6.81 4.49
N GLU A 59 11.48 7.32 4.60
CA GLU A 59 12.50 7.13 3.56
C GLU A 59 12.88 5.67 3.41
N THR A 60 13.01 4.94 4.52
CA THR A 60 13.30 3.51 4.49
C THR A 60 12.16 2.71 3.85
N GLN A 61 10.90 3.07 4.16
CA GLN A 61 9.73 2.47 3.52
C GLN A 61 9.66 2.79 2.03
N LYS A 62 9.92 4.04 1.63
CA LYS A 62 9.98 4.43 0.21
C LYS A 62 11.06 3.66 -0.55
N ARG A 63 12.29 3.56 -0.01
CA ARG A 63 13.38 2.78 -0.63
C ARG A 63 13.02 1.30 -0.76
N LYS A 64 12.34 0.71 0.22
CA LYS A 64 11.86 -0.68 0.12
C LYS A 64 10.79 -0.83 -0.96
N ALA A 65 9.80 0.06 -1.01
CA ALA A 65 8.77 0.06 -2.03
C ALA A 65 9.34 0.30 -3.44
N GLU A 66 10.31 1.20 -3.59
CA GLU A 66 11.01 1.44 -4.86
C GLU A 66 11.85 0.22 -5.29
N ALA A 67 12.54 -0.43 -4.35
CA ALA A 67 13.30 -1.63 -4.63
C ALA A 67 12.40 -2.84 -4.99
N GLU A 68 11.23 -2.95 -4.37
CA GLU A 68 10.22 -3.96 -4.75
C GLU A 68 9.62 -3.66 -6.11
N SER A 69 9.27 -2.40 -6.39
CA SER A 69 8.74 -2.02 -7.70
C SER A 69 9.76 -2.17 -8.83
N GLN A 70 11.05 -1.89 -8.57
CA GLN A 70 12.12 -2.17 -9.54
C GLN A 70 12.31 -3.66 -9.79
N LYS A 71 12.24 -4.50 -8.76
CA LYS A 71 12.26 -5.96 -8.94
C LYS A 71 11.06 -6.46 -9.74
N GLU A 72 9.87 -5.90 -9.49
CA GLU A 72 8.67 -6.20 -10.27
C GLU A 72 8.78 -5.71 -11.73
N GLN A 73 9.42 -4.57 -11.98
CA GLN A 73 9.64 -4.07 -13.34
C GLN A 73 10.64 -4.92 -14.12
N VAL A 74 11.74 -5.37 -13.51
CA VAL A 74 12.71 -6.27 -14.16
C VAL A 74 12.04 -7.60 -14.54
N VAL A 75 11.13 -8.12 -13.73
CA VAL A 75 10.34 -9.31 -14.06
C VAL A 75 9.32 -9.03 -15.19
N ARG A 76 8.90 -7.77 -15.38
CA ARG A 76 7.98 -7.37 -16.48
C ARG A 76 8.65 -7.27 -17.84
N GLU A 77 9.95 -7.05 -17.90
CA GLU A 77 10.67 -6.88 -19.19
C GLU A 77 10.93 -8.17 -19.92
N GLU A 78 10.83 -9.34 -19.30
CA GLU A 78 10.85 -10.60 -20.00
C GLU A 78 9.48 -10.85 -20.65
N ALA A 79 9.39 -10.69 -21.96
CA ALA A 79 8.19 -10.99 -22.73
C ALA A 79 7.80 -12.45 -22.53
N LYS A 80 6.71 -12.69 -21.79
CA LYS A 80 6.21 -14.03 -21.54
C LYS A 80 5.83 -14.72 -22.85
N ALA A 81 6.22 -15.96 -22.98
CA ALA A 81 5.91 -16.75 -24.17
C ALA A 81 4.41 -17.11 -24.19
N PHE A 82 3.86 -17.24 -25.39
CA PHE A 82 2.56 -17.88 -25.56
C PHE A 82 2.65 -19.36 -25.21
N TYR A 83 1.56 -19.89 -24.68
CA TYR A 83 1.46 -21.30 -24.34
C TYR A 83 1.81 -22.19 -25.54
N LYS A 84 2.61 -23.21 -25.30
CA LYS A 84 2.90 -24.27 -26.28
C LYS A 84 2.49 -25.58 -25.68
N PRO A 85 1.79 -26.44 -26.44
CA PRO A 85 1.50 -27.78 -25.98
C PRO A 85 2.79 -28.57 -25.74
N ILE A 86 2.89 -29.24 -24.60
CA ILE A 86 4.01 -30.11 -24.25
C ILE A 86 3.94 -31.41 -25.03
N GLU A 87 2.75 -31.84 -25.39
CA GLU A 87 2.51 -33.09 -26.12
C GLU A 87 2.08 -32.81 -27.56
N SER A 88 2.77 -33.38 -28.52
CA SER A 88 2.38 -33.34 -29.94
C SER A 88 1.19 -34.27 -30.14
N GLY A 89 0.09 -33.75 -30.70
CA GLY A 89 -1.08 -34.55 -31.09
C GLY A 89 -2.34 -34.28 -30.26
N LEU A 90 -2.28 -33.40 -29.28
CA LEU A 90 -3.47 -32.91 -28.64
C LEU A 90 -4.20 -31.90 -29.52
N ASP A 91 -5.54 -31.95 -29.47
CA ASP A 91 -6.38 -30.90 -30.06
C ASP A 91 -6.05 -29.55 -29.42
N ASN A 92 -5.99 -28.49 -30.24
CA ASN A 92 -5.64 -27.14 -29.78
C ASN A 92 -6.57 -26.62 -28.68
N GLU A 93 -7.83 -27.04 -28.69
CA GLU A 93 -8.78 -26.71 -27.63
C GLU A 93 -8.44 -27.41 -26.30
N ALA A 94 -8.03 -28.67 -26.35
CA ALA A 94 -7.61 -29.44 -25.17
C ALA A 94 -6.37 -28.83 -24.51
N VAL A 95 -5.45 -28.28 -25.29
CA VAL A 95 -4.26 -27.58 -24.81
C VAL A 95 -4.62 -26.35 -24.00
N ILE A 96 -5.50 -25.49 -24.53
CA ILE A 96 -5.96 -24.30 -23.84
C ILE A 96 -6.78 -24.65 -22.60
N ALA A 97 -7.57 -25.73 -22.64
CA ALA A 97 -8.29 -26.24 -21.49
C ALA A 97 -7.36 -26.67 -20.35
N GLY A 98 -6.18 -27.20 -20.69
CA GLY A 98 -5.13 -27.52 -19.72
C GLY A 98 -4.63 -26.27 -19.00
N GLU A 99 -4.31 -25.20 -19.71
CA GLU A 99 -3.88 -23.94 -19.13
C GLU A 99 -4.97 -23.30 -18.24
N PHE A 100 -6.24 -23.38 -18.64
CA PHE A 100 -7.35 -22.97 -17.78
C PHE A 100 -7.44 -23.80 -16.50
N ALA A 101 -7.13 -25.08 -16.55
CA ALA A 101 -7.11 -25.93 -15.38
C ALA A 101 -6.06 -25.44 -14.36
N GLU A 102 -4.88 -25.03 -14.82
CA GLU A 102 -3.84 -24.43 -13.96
C GLU A 102 -4.33 -23.15 -13.29
N ILE A 103 -4.97 -22.25 -14.04
CA ILE A 103 -5.53 -21.01 -13.49
C ILE A 103 -6.63 -21.33 -12.45
N LEU A 104 -7.49 -22.32 -12.72
CA LEU A 104 -8.51 -22.76 -11.76
C LEU A 104 -7.89 -23.39 -10.51
N GLN A 105 -6.74 -24.05 -10.61
CA GLN A 105 -5.99 -24.53 -9.45
C GLN A 105 -5.45 -23.37 -8.60
N LEU A 106 -4.89 -22.32 -9.24
CA LEU A 106 -4.45 -21.12 -8.52
C LEU A 106 -5.62 -20.45 -7.78
N ILE A 107 -6.79 -20.34 -8.41
CA ILE A 107 -8.00 -19.80 -7.78
C ILE A 107 -8.37 -20.61 -6.53
N ARG A 108 -8.37 -21.94 -6.64
CA ARG A 108 -8.70 -22.84 -5.53
C ARG A 108 -7.65 -22.78 -4.41
N ALA A 109 -6.37 -22.76 -4.75
CA ALA A 109 -5.26 -22.66 -3.80
C ALA A 109 -5.38 -21.38 -2.95
N ASN A 110 -5.85 -20.29 -3.54
CA ASN A 110 -6.11 -19.03 -2.86
C ASN A 110 -7.51 -18.96 -2.19
N GLN A 111 -8.19 -20.10 -2.02
CA GLN A 111 -9.48 -20.18 -1.33
C GLN A 111 -10.59 -19.30 -1.93
N ILE A 112 -10.50 -19.03 -3.22
CA ILE A 112 -11.52 -18.32 -3.98
C ILE A 112 -12.50 -19.35 -4.55
N LYS A 113 -13.79 -19.09 -4.40
CA LYS A 113 -14.85 -19.95 -4.96
C LYS A 113 -15.27 -19.42 -6.32
N VAL A 114 -15.27 -20.28 -7.31
CA VAL A 114 -15.80 -19.97 -8.64
C VAL A 114 -17.30 -20.29 -8.62
N ARG A 115 -18.11 -19.31 -9.00
CA ARG A 115 -19.57 -19.41 -9.08
C ARG A 115 -20.03 -19.78 -10.49
N SER A 116 -19.46 -19.16 -11.49
CA SER A 116 -19.75 -19.46 -12.88
C SER A 116 -18.51 -19.28 -13.75
N ILE A 117 -18.42 -20.08 -14.80
CA ILE A 117 -17.38 -20.01 -15.82
C ILE A 117 -18.08 -20.01 -17.18
N LYS A 118 -17.68 -19.07 -18.04
CA LYS A 118 -18.02 -19.06 -19.45
C LYS A 118 -16.71 -19.12 -20.25
N TYR A 119 -16.66 -20.09 -21.12
CA TYR A 119 -15.50 -20.35 -21.98
C TYR A 119 -15.92 -20.14 -23.43
N ASP A 120 -15.05 -19.47 -24.20
CA ASP A 120 -15.27 -19.20 -25.62
C ASP A 120 -13.95 -19.37 -26.36
N TYR A 121 -13.90 -20.37 -27.25
CA TYR A 121 -12.72 -20.72 -28.02
C TYR A 121 -12.78 -20.12 -29.42
N ASN A 122 -11.70 -19.45 -29.82
CA ASN A 122 -11.56 -18.75 -31.10
C ASN A 122 -12.77 -17.87 -31.43
N PRO A 123 -13.15 -16.92 -30.54
CA PRO A 123 -14.32 -16.07 -30.73
C PRO A 123 -14.19 -15.26 -32.02
N GLY A 124 -15.21 -15.35 -32.87
CA GLY A 124 -15.19 -14.73 -34.21
C GLY A 124 -15.17 -13.21 -34.20
N ASP A 125 -15.48 -12.57 -33.06
CA ASP A 125 -15.41 -11.12 -32.86
C ASP A 125 -14.02 -10.65 -32.38
N ASP A 126 -13.08 -11.58 -32.13
CA ASP A 126 -11.74 -11.23 -31.68
C ASP A 126 -10.85 -10.80 -32.85
N LYS A 127 -10.29 -9.58 -32.72
CA LYS A 127 -9.42 -9.01 -33.77
C LYS A 127 -8.18 -9.85 -34.06
N PHE A 128 -7.67 -10.56 -33.06
CA PHE A 128 -6.49 -11.41 -33.20
C PHE A 128 -6.83 -12.68 -34.00
N VAL A 129 -8.00 -13.28 -33.75
CA VAL A 129 -8.53 -14.40 -34.51
C VAL A 129 -8.79 -14.02 -35.95
N GLN A 130 -9.32 -12.82 -36.19
CA GLN A 130 -9.61 -12.29 -37.52
C GLN A 130 -8.32 -12.00 -38.33
N GLY A 131 -7.26 -11.51 -37.65
CA GLY A 131 -6.05 -11.04 -38.30
C GLY A 131 -5.00 -12.13 -38.56
N ASP A 132 -4.77 -13.02 -37.61
CA ASP A 132 -3.66 -14.01 -37.66
C ASP A 132 -4.10 -15.42 -37.22
N SER A 133 -5.32 -15.78 -37.58
CA SER A 133 -5.98 -17.04 -37.15
C SER A 133 -5.22 -18.33 -37.59
N SER A 134 -4.30 -18.20 -38.53
CA SER A 134 -3.54 -19.38 -39.03
C SER A 134 -2.46 -19.86 -38.05
N LYS A 135 -1.96 -19.01 -37.15
CA LYS A 135 -0.78 -19.33 -36.31
C LYS A 135 -1.12 -19.49 -34.82
N TYR A 136 -2.21 -18.89 -34.39
CA TYR A 136 -2.53 -18.81 -32.95
C TYR A 136 -4.01 -19.12 -32.70
N ASN A 137 -4.26 -19.65 -31.52
CA ASN A 137 -5.60 -19.80 -30.99
C ASN A 137 -5.78 -18.80 -29.85
N VAL A 138 -7.02 -18.32 -29.70
CA VAL A 138 -7.42 -17.42 -28.62
C VAL A 138 -8.55 -18.08 -27.86
N ALA A 139 -8.52 -18.02 -26.54
CA ALA A 139 -9.65 -18.42 -25.72
C ALA A 139 -9.97 -17.33 -24.72
N ARG A 140 -11.27 -17.08 -24.52
CA ARG A 140 -11.79 -16.17 -23.51
C ARG A 140 -12.34 -16.96 -22.34
N LEU A 141 -11.96 -16.58 -21.14
CA LEU A 141 -12.46 -17.12 -19.90
C LEU A 141 -13.12 -16.01 -19.11
N ASN A 142 -14.43 -16.09 -18.94
CA ASN A 142 -15.17 -15.18 -18.08
C ASN A 142 -15.59 -15.94 -16.82
N MET A 143 -15.13 -15.45 -15.67
CA MET A 143 -15.36 -16.08 -14.38
C MET A 143 -16.07 -15.14 -13.42
N GLU A 144 -17.06 -15.66 -12.71
CA GLU A 144 -17.64 -15.02 -11.54
C GLU A 144 -17.12 -15.73 -10.31
N MET A 145 -16.40 -14.98 -9.46
CA MET A 145 -15.70 -15.54 -8.30
C MET A 145 -16.18 -14.89 -7.02
N ILE A 146 -16.04 -15.60 -5.91
CA ILE A 146 -16.35 -15.13 -4.56
C ILE A 146 -15.13 -15.38 -3.67
N GLY A 147 -14.66 -14.34 -3.01
CA GLY A 147 -13.52 -14.41 -2.09
C GLY A 147 -13.41 -13.18 -1.22
N ASN A 148 -12.43 -13.14 -0.35
CA ASN A 148 -12.03 -11.92 0.35
C ASN A 148 -10.92 -11.18 -0.40
N TYR A 149 -10.65 -9.94 0.00
CA TYR A 149 -9.64 -9.11 -0.66
C TYR A 149 -8.24 -9.72 -0.61
N THR A 150 -7.83 -10.25 0.55
CA THR A 150 -6.49 -10.82 0.74
C THR A 150 -6.26 -12.03 -0.18
N ASN A 151 -7.23 -12.92 -0.26
CA ASN A 151 -7.15 -14.10 -1.11
C ASN A 151 -7.10 -13.70 -2.61
N TYR A 152 -7.86 -12.68 -2.98
CA TYR A 152 -7.86 -12.17 -4.35
C TYR A 152 -6.53 -11.47 -4.70
N ASP A 153 -5.96 -10.67 -3.81
CA ASP A 153 -4.65 -10.04 -4.02
C ASP A 153 -3.55 -11.09 -4.18
N ASN A 154 -3.53 -12.13 -3.34
CA ASN A 154 -2.61 -13.25 -3.47
C ASN A 154 -2.77 -13.97 -4.81
N PHE A 155 -3.99 -14.26 -5.22
CA PHE A 155 -4.28 -14.86 -6.52
C PHE A 155 -3.73 -14.01 -7.68
N LEU A 156 -3.95 -12.69 -7.66
CA LEU A 156 -3.41 -11.80 -8.70
C LEU A 156 -1.87 -11.79 -8.72
N ARG A 157 -1.22 -11.84 -7.57
CA ARG A 157 0.24 -11.92 -7.48
C ARG A 157 0.78 -13.22 -8.06
N GLU A 158 0.11 -14.36 -7.81
CA GLU A 158 0.47 -15.65 -8.36
C GLU A 158 0.19 -15.70 -9.86
N LEU A 159 -0.97 -15.21 -10.31
CA LEU A 159 -1.32 -15.11 -11.71
C LEU A 159 -0.31 -14.24 -12.49
N TYR A 160 0.15 -13.15 -11.86
CA TYR A 160 1.19 -12.30 -12.44
C TYR A 160 2.52 -13.04 -12.65
N LYS A 161 2.86 -13.99 -11.78
CA LYS A 161 4.06 -14.83 -11.85
C LYS A 161 3.90 -16.03 -12.81
N HIS A 162 2.70 -16.23 -13.34
CA HIS A 162 2.45 -17.34 -14.29
C HIS A 162 3.42 -17.31 -15.47
N GLU A 163 3.88 -18.47 -15.90
CA GLU A 163 4.96 -18.59 -16.91
C GLU A 163 4.53 -18.10 -18.29
N HIS A 164 3.24 -18.25 -18.61
CA HIS A 164 2.72 -17.89 -19.93
C HIS A 164 2.05 -16.52 -19.94
N PHE A 165 1.95 -15.96 -21.14
CA PHE A 165 1.30 -14.67 -21.35
C PHE A 165 -0.22 -14.80 -21.16
N LEU A 166 -0.75 -14.03 -20.23
CA LEU A 166 -2.16 -13.92 -19.90
C LEU A 166 -2.62 -12.47 -20.09
N ASP A 167 -3.75 -12.27 -20.77
CA ASP A 167 -4.31 -10.94 -21.03
C ASP A 167 -5.57 -10.74 -20.20
N ILE A 168 -5.45 -9.98 -19.10
CA ILE A 168 -6.57 -9.63 -18.25
C ILE A 168 -7.36 -8.50 -18.90
N GLN A 169 -8.53 -8.81 -19.42
CA GLN A 169 -9.38 -7.88 -20.16
C GLN A 169 -10.16 -6.92 -19.26
N SER A 170 -10.75 -7.45 -18.20
CA SER A 170 -11.49 -6.65 -17.22
C SER A 170 -11.60 -7.36 -15.89
N VAL A 171 -11.61 -6.55 -14.85
CA VAL A 171 -11.89 -6.97 -13.47
C VAL A 171 -12.92 -6.01 -12.90
N GLU A 172 -14.05 -6.55 -12.45
CA GLU A 172 -15.06 -5.81 -11.72
C GLU A 172 -15.21 -6.42 -10.33
N ILE A 173 -15.09 -5.61 -9.30
CA ILE A 173 -15.14 -6.06 -7.91
C ILE A 173 -16.29 -5.34 -7.21
N VAL A 174 -17.25 -6.11 -6.70
CA VAL A 174 -18.40 -5.58 -5.97
C VAL A 174 -18.46 -6.21 -4.58
N PRO A 175 -18.53 -5.44 -3.50
CA PRO A 175 -18.72 -5.97 -2.16
C PRO A 175 -20.06 -6.70 -2.06
N TYR A 176 -20.07 -7.88 -1.41
CA TYR A 176 -21.30 -8.63 -1.19
C TYR A 176 -22.22 -7.88 -0.22
N ARG A 177 -23.50 -7.77 -0.55
CA ARG A 177 -24.46 -6.94 0.21
C ARG A 177 -24.58 -7.30 1.68
N LYS A 178 -24.53 -8.60 2.01
CA LYS A 178 -24.70 -9.09 3.39
C LYS A 178 -23.42 -9.05 4.22
N ASP A 179 -22.25 -9.15 3.60
CA ASP A 179 -20.95 -9.07 4.27
C ASP A 179 -19.95 -8.39 3.34
N LYS A 180 -19.60 -7.15 3.64
CA LYS A 180 -18.69 -6.34 2.84
C LYS A 180 -17.24 -6.87 2.79
N ARG A 181 -16.88 -7.82 3.65
CA ARG A 181 -15.58 -8.50 3.60
C ARG A 181 -15.50 -9.53 2.48
N ILE A 182 -16.65 -9.93 1.96
CA ILE A 182 -16.79 -10.85 0.83
C ILE A 182 -16.94 -10.02 -0.45
N LEU A 183 -16.18 -10.38 -1.47
CA LEU A 183 -16.19 -9.75 -2.78
C LEU A 183 -16.84 -10.69 -3.81
N LEU A 184 -17.67 -10.13 -4.67
CA LEU A 184 -18.07 -10.70 -5.94
C LEU A 184 -17.14 -10.15 -7.01
N ILE A 185 -16.46 -11.00 -7.74
CA ILE A 185 -15.41 -10.62 -8.69
C ILE A 185 -15.78 -11.18 -10.05
N ASN A 186 -16.04 -10.30 -11.02
CA ASN A 186 -16.18 -10.65 -12.41
C ASN A 186 -14.82 -10.47 -13.08
N PHE A 187 -14.24 -11.57 -13.51
CA PHE A 187 -12.89 -11.63 -14.04
C PHE A 187 -12.91 -12.15 -15.48
N LYS A 188 -12.38 -11.35 -16.42
CA LYS A 188 -12.26 -11.72 -17.83
C LYS A 188 -10.80 -11.83 -18.23
N LEU A 189 -10.46 -12.97 -18.76
CA LEU A 189 -9.11 -13.34 -19.14
C LEU A 189 -9.10 -13.85 -20.58
N LYS A 190 -8.06 -13.51 -21.34
CA LYS A 190 -7.72 -14.14 -22.61
C LYS A 190 -6.42 -14.91 -22.52
N LEU A 191 -6.42 -16.03 -23.17
CA LEU A 191 -5.26 -16.88 -23.39
C LEU A 191 -4.91 -16.94 -24.85
N TYR A 192 -3.63 -17.11 -25.12
CA TYR A 192 -3.10 -17.24 -26.47
C TYR A 192 -2.21 -18.48 -26.53
N SER A 193 -2.50 -19.40 -27.43
CA SER A 193 -1.65 -20.56 -27.69
C SER A 193 -1.19 -20.60 -29.14
N LYS A 194 -0.01 -21.15 -29.37
CA LYS A 194 0.45 -21.48 -30.73
C LYS A 194 -0.29 -22.73 -31.22
N LYS A 195 -0.66 -22.71 -32.49
CA LYS A 195 -1.18 -23.89 -33.17
C LYS A 195 -0.07 -24.91 -33.38
#